data_9c5bb8683c870b4f0287c861fe4dda02
#
_entry.id   9c5bb8683c870b4f0287c861fe4dda02
#
_cell.length_a   1.000
_cell.length_b   1.000
_cell.length_c   1.000
_cell.angle_alpha   90.00
_cell.angle_beta   90.00
_cell.angle_gamma   90.00
#
_symmetry.space_group_name_H-M   'P 1'
#
loop_
_entity.id
_entity.type
_entity.pdbx_description
1 polymer ?
#
loop_
_entity_poly.entity_id
_entity_poly.type
_entity_poly.pdbx_seq_one_letter_code
_entity_poly.pdbx_strand_id
1 'polypeptide(L)'
;KTELEKLRSKRFAAAPSVTETGEALIDFIRDERRRELCFEGHRWFDLRRYAVNSIHPLPDNFTIRHRNNAYEANSRTWYENGYYELNAYTQDRAAWMIPIPNYAIEFNRGELQNEIRPNRELQRD
;
A
#
# COMPACT_ATOMS: atom_id res chain seq x y z
N LYS A 1 -10.21 8.47 -19.72
CA LYS A 1 -9.22 8.10 -20.73
C LYS A 1 -8.45 9.31 -21.24
N THR A 2 -9.11 10.30 -21.80
CA THR A 2 -8.51 11.49 -22.42
C THR A 2 -7.52 12.21 -21.50
N GLU A 3 -7.85 12.44 -20.23
CA GLU A 3 -6.95 13.10 -19.28
C GLU A 3 -5.72 12.23 -18.95
N LEU A 4 -5.90 10.92 -18.87
CA LEU A 4 -4.80 9.99 -18.67
C LEU A 4 -3.83 9.98 -19.88
N GLU A 5 -4.34 10.01 -21.08
CA GLU A 5 -3.54 10.09 -22.31
C GLU A 5 -2.80 11.43 -22.42
N LYS A 6 -3.42 12.52 -22.01
CA LYS A 6 -2.74 13.83 -21.90
C LYS A 6 -1.57 13.78 -20.91
N LEU A 7 -1.74 13.21 -19.74
CA LEU A 7 -0.68 13.04 -18.75
C LEU A 7 0.47 12.22 -19.35
N ARG A 8 0.15 11.05 -19.91
CA ARG A 8 1.14 10.14 -20.51
C ARG A 8 1.92 10.78 -21.66
N SER A 9 1.25 11.57 -22.50
CA SER A 9 1.92 12.28 -23.60
C SER A 9 2.96 13.31 -23.15
N LYS A 10 2.88 13.77 -21.89
CA LYS A 10 3.88 14.66 -21.29
C LYS A 10 5.06 13.91 -20.67
N ARG A 11 4.91 12.62 -20.42
CA ARG A 11 5.91 11.77 -19.76
C ARG A 11 6.69 10.90 -20.74
N PHE A 12 6.06 10.50 -21.83
CA PHE A 12 6.65 9.59 -22.81
C PHE A 12 6.72 10.26 -24.19
N ALA A 13 7.84 10.11 -24.85
CA ALA A 13 8.02 10.62 -26.22
C ALA A 13 7.05 9.97 -27.23
N ALA A 14 6.69 8.70 -27.00
CA ALA A 14 5.69 7.95 -27.74
C ALA A 14 4.87 7.11 -26.75
N ALA A 15 3.85 7.72 -26.14
CA ALA A 15 2.97 7.02 -25.23
C ALA A 15 2.00 6.11 -26.00
N PRO A 16 1.95 4.79 -25.72
CA PRO A 16 0.92 3.93 -26.27
C PRO A 16 -0.48 4.43 -25.85
N SER A 17 -1.44 4.31 -26.76
CA SER A 17 -2.85 4.61 -26.45
C SER A 17 -3.36 3.71 -25.34
N VAL A 18 -4.23 4.25 -24.48
CA VAL A 18 -4.89 3.48 -23.43
C VAL A 18 -6.02 2.67 -24.05
N THR A 19 -5.87 1.36 -24.10
CA THR A 19 -6.87 0.43 -24.67
C THR A 19 -7.86 -0.08 -23.65
N GLU A 20 -7.47 -0.13 -22.39
CA GLU A 20 -8.21 -0.64 -21.26
C GLU A 20 -9.60 0.00 -21.09
N THR A 21 -10.55 -0.78 -20.61
CA THR A 21 -11.94 -0.38 -20.32
C THR A 21 -12.43 -1.04 -19.04
N GLY A 22 -13.52 -0.55 -18.46
CA GLY A 22 -14.12 -1.12 -17.25
C GLY A 22 -13.13 -1.19 -16.07
N GLU A 23 -13.10 -2.32 -15.37
CA GLU A 23 -12.22 -2.55 -14.22
C GLU A 23 -10.73 -2.47 -14.59
N ALA A 24 -10.34 -3.00 -15.75
CA ALA A 24 -8.96 -2.92 -16.21
C ALA A 24 -8.48 -1.46 -16.40
N LEU A 25 -9.36 -0.57 -16.80
CA LEU A 25 -9.04 0.86 -16.86
C LEU A 25 -8.86 1.48 -15.47
N ILE A 26 -9.66 1.07 -14.50
CA ILE A 26 -9.50 1.52 -13.12
C ILE A 26 -8.15 1.09 -12.55
N ASP A 27 -7.78 -0.16 -12.73
CA ASP A 27 -6.49 -0.67 -12.27
C ASP A 27 -5.32 -0.01 -13.00
N PHE A 28 -5.46 0.24 -14.28
CA PHE A 28 -4.48 1.00 -15.05
C PHE A 28 -4.30 2.43 -14.52
N ILE A 29 -5.39 3.12 -14.20
CA ILE A 29 -5.36 4.48 -13.60
C ILE A 29 -4.69 4.44 -12.22
N ARG A 30 -4.98 3.44 -11.39
CA ARG A 30 -4.34 3.25 -10.07
C ARG A 30 -2.84 3.04 -10.20
N ASP A 31 -2.42 2.29 -11.20
CA ASP A 31 -1.00 2.05 -11.48
C ASP A 31 -0.28 3.28 -12.02
N GLU A 32 -0.90 4.03 -12.93
CA GLU A 32 -0.34 5.30 -13.39
C GLU A 32 -0.21 6.30 -12.23
N ARG A 33 -1.25 6.41 -11.39
CA ARG A 33 -1.18 7.26 -10.19
C ARG A 33 -0.04 6.83 -9.25
N ARG A 34 0.16 5.53 -9.05
CA ARG A 34 1.26 5.00 -8.25
C ARG A 34 2.63 5.40 -8.79
N ARG A 35 2.79 5.37 -10.11
CA ARG A 35 4.04 5.76 -10.78
C ARG A 35 4.28 7.27 -10.72
N GLU A 36 3.23 8.05 -10.98
CA GLU A 36 3.29 9.51 -11.01
C GLU A 36 3.64 10.10 -9.64
N LEU A 37 3.03 9.56 -8.57
CA LEU A 37 3.21 10.02 -7.20
C LEU A 37 4.18 9.14 -6.39
N CYS A 38 5.14 8.52 -7.08
CA CYS A 38 6.15 7.69 -6.45
C CYS A 38 7.01 8.54 -5.51
N PHE A 39 7.25 8.04 -4.28
CA PHE A 39 7.98 8.72 -3.20
C PHE A 39 7.31 9.96 -2.59
N GLU A 40 6.08 10.31 -2.98
CA GLU A 40 5.33 11.43 -2.40
C GLU A 40 4.48 11.05 -1.18
N GLY A 41 4.56 9.81 -0.70
CA GLY A 41 3.85 9.33 0.49
C GLY A 41 2.36 9.01 0.26
N HIS A 42 1.84 9.15 -0.95
CA HIS A 42 0.41 8.97 -1.25
C HIS A 42 -0.04 7.50 -1.26
N ARG A 43 0.86 6.54 -1.51
CA ARG A 43 0.50 5.13 -1.75
C ARG A 43 -0.32 4.51 -0.64
N TRP A 44 0.03 4.74 0.62
CA TRP A 44 -0.69 4.19 1.76
C TRP A 44 -2.14 4.71 1.84
N PHE A 45 -2.30 5.99 1.66
CA PHE A 45 -3.63 6.62 1.69
C PHE A 45 -4.49 6.21 0.50
N ASP A 46 -3.90 6.01 -0.67
CA ASP A 46 -4.57 5.50 -1.85
C ASP A 46 -5.08 4.07 -1.62
N LEU A 47 -4.24 3.18 -1.12
CA LEU A 47 -4.62 1.81 -0.81
C LEU A 47 -5.78 1.75 0.20
N ARG A 48 -5.74 2.57 1.25
CA ARG A 48 -6.83 2.67 2.23
C ARG A 48 -8.14 3.14 1.58
N ARG A 49 -8.08 4.14 0.72
CA ARG A 49 -9.27 4.61 -0.01
C ARG A 49 -9.83 3.52 -0.94
N TYR A 50 -8.95 2.80 -1.63
CA TYR A 50 -9.39 1.72 -2.51
C TYR A 50 -9.99 0.55 -1.72
N ALA A 51 -9.44 0.23 -0.56
CA ALA A 51 -9.93 -0.86 0.30
C ALA A 51 -11.37 -0.64 0.80
N VAL A 52 -11.79 0.62 0.99
CA VAL A 52 -13.14 0.96 1.45
C VAL A 52 -14.04 1.52 0.35
N ASN A 53 -13.59 1.49 -0.91
CA ASN A 53 -14.38 1.98 -2.03
C ASN A 53 -15.57 1.06 -2.29
N SER A 54 -16.78 1.64 -2.41
CA SER A 54 -18.01 0.86 -2.59
C SER A 54 -18.25 0.39 -4.02
N ILE A 55 -17.59 1.01 -5.02
CA ILE A 55 -17.83 0.71 -6.44
C ILE A 55 -16.71 -0.18 -7.00
N HIS A 56 -15.47 0.17 -6.67
CA HIS A 56 -14.26 -0.52 -7.15
C HIS A 56 -13.33 -0.81 -5.96
N PRO A 57 -13.70 -1.71 -5.02
CA PRO A 57 -12.87 -2.04 -3.88
C PRO A 57 -11.59 -2.75 -4.32
N LEU A 58 -10.62 -2.86 -3.41
CA LEU A 58 -9.54 -3.83 -3.58
C LEU A 58 -10.11 -5.26 -3.45
N PRO A 59 -9.53 -6.24 -4.14
CA PRO A 59 -9.94 -7.63 -3.97
C PRO A 59 -9.80 -8.12 -2.51
N ASP A 60 -10.68 -9.03 -2.08
CA ASP A 60 -10.64 -9.61 -0.73
C ASP A 60 -9.37 -10.44 -0.43
N ASN A 61 -8.65 -10.84 -1.46
CA ASN A 61 -7.36 -11.51 -1.37
C ASN A 61 -6.17 -10.57 -1.59
N PHE A 62 -6.39 -9.25 -1.59
CA PHE A 62 -5.32 -8.28 -1.74
C PHE A 62 -4.42 -8.29 -0.52
N THR A 63 -3.12 -8.50 -0.73
CA THR A 63 -2.11 -8.46 0.34
C THR A 63 -0.97 -7.51 -0.01
N ILE A 64 -0.29 -7.03 1.02
CA ILE A 64 0.92 -6.22 0.88
C ILE A 64 2.05 -6.97 1.56
N ARG A 65 3.07 -7.34 0.79
CA ARG A 65 4.30 -7.93 1.31
C ARG A 65 5.36 -6.88 1.54
N HIS A 66 5.91 -6.88 2.73
CA HIS A 66 7.06 -6.07 3.11
C HIS A 66 8.25 -6.98 3.33
N ARG A 67 9.25 -6.88 2.43
CA ARG A 67 10.47 -7.69 2.52
C ARG A 67 11.24 -7.35 3.77
N ASN A 68 11.70 -8.38 4.46
CA ASN A 68 12.61 -8.26 5.58
C ASN A 68 14.02 -8.61 5.12
N ASN A 69 14.93 -7.66 5.20
CA ASN A 69 16.33 -7.88 4.88
C ASN A 69 17.15 -7.95 6.16
N ALA A 70 18.00 -8.92 6.27
CA ALA A 70 18.97 -9.08 7.35
C ALA A 70 20.39 -8.79 6.85
N TYR A 71 21.24 -8.34 7.76
CA TYR A 71 22.66 -8.08 7.48
C TYR A 71 23.51 -9.18 8.07
N GLU A 72 24.30 -9.84 7.24
CA GLU A 72 25.28 -10.83 7.65
C GLU A 72 26.65 -10.15 7.88
N ALA A 73 27.07 -10.08 9.13
CA ALA A 73 28.27 -9.36 9.53
C ALA A 73 29.56 -9.97 8.99
N ASN A 74 29.63 -11.30 8.85
CA ASN A 74 30.84 -11.98 8.40
C ASN A 74 31.10 -11.74 6.91
N SER A 75 30.05 -11.84 6.08
CA SER A 75 30.13 -11.59 4.63
C SER A 75 29.97 -10.12 4.28
N ARG A 76 29.54 -9.28 5.23
CA ARG A 76 29.20 -7.87 5.03
C ARG A 76 28.17 -7.65 3.93
N THR A 77 27.19 -8.55 3.82
CA THR A 77 26.16 -8.51 2.79
C THR A 77 24.77 -8.46 3.39
N TRP A 78 23.86 -7.80 2.68
CA TRP A 78 22.43 -7.86 2.94
C TRP A 78 21.82 -9.02 2.18
N TYR A 79 20.93 -9.76 2.83
CA TYR A 79 20.17 -10.84 2.21
C TYR A 79 18.70 -10.77 2.60
N GLU A 80 17.83 -11.29 1.75
CA GLU A 80 16.40 -11.39 2.05
C GLU A 80 16.17 -12.53 3.05
N ASN A 81 15.63 -12.18 4.22
CA ASN A 81 15.36 -13.12 5.33
C ASN A 81 13.88 -13.51 5.42
N GLY A 82 13.08 -13.14 4.42
CA GLY A 82 11.65 -13.39 4.39
C GLY A 82 10.83 -12.09 4.24
N TYR A 83 9.56 -12.16 4.56
CA TYR A 83 8.65 -11.03 4.44
C TYR A 83 7.59 -11.02 5.53
N TYR A 84 7.04 -9.85 5.79
CA TYR A 84 5.81 -9.68 6.57
C TYR A 84 4.66 -9.42 5.61
N GLU A 85 3.50 -10.03 5.86
CA GLU A 85 2.32 -9.86 5.02
C GLU A 85 1.23 -9.10 5.77
N LEU A 86 0.69 -8.07 5.13
CA LEU A 86 -0.51 -7.38 5.54
C LEU A 86 -1.67 -7.92 4.70
N ASN A 87 -2.65 -8.51 5.36
CA ASN A 87 -3.84 -9.06 4.71
C ASN A 87 -4.80 -7.95 4.24
N ALA A 88 -5.82 -8.32 3.48
CA ALA A 88 -6.85 -7.42 3.02
C ALA A 88 -7.51 -6.65 4.18
N TYR A 89 -8.01 -5.46 3.89
CA TYR A 89 -8.64 -4.59 4.89
C TYR A 89 -9.76 -5.27 5.68
N THR A 90 -10.57 -6.10 5.01
CA THR A 90 -11.67 -6.86 5.63
C THR A 90 -11.21 -7.87 6.66
N GLN A 91 -9.98 -8.38 6.52
CA GLN A 91 -9.40 -9.41 7.39
C GLN A 91 -8.50 -8.82 8.48
N ASP A 92 -7.98 -7.61 8.30
CA ASP A 92 -6.88 -7.07 9.12
C ASP A 92 -7.00 -5.56 9.35
N ARG A 93 -8.20 -5.10 9.60
CA ARG A 93 -8.56 -3.68 9.69
C ARG A 93 -7.64 -2.88 10.62
N ALA A 94 -7.31 -3.42 11.79
CA ALA A 94 -6.46 -2.74 12.78
C ALA A 94 -5.08 -2.39 12.23
N ALA A 95 -4.50 -3.23 11.37
CA ALA A 95 -3.20 -3.00 10.78
C ALA A 95 -3.23 -1.94 9.66
N TRP A 96 -4.39 -1.70 9.05
CA TRP A 96 -4.58 -0.65 8.04
C TRP A 96 -4.78 0.75 8.64
N MET A 97 -4.93 0.86 9.95
CA MET A 97 -5.03 2.14 10.64
C MET A 97 -3.67 2.63 11.12
N ILE A 98 -3.45 3.94 11.04
CA ILE A 98 -2.28 4.58 11.66
C ILE A 98 -2.55 4.64 13.16
N PRO A 99 -1.64 4.11 14.01
CA PRO A 99 -1.85 4.13 15.46
C PRO A 99 -1.80 5.56 16.00
N ILE A 100 -2.60 5.79 17.02
CA ILE A 100 -2.50 7.01 17.82
C ILE A 100 -1.16 6.94 18.57
N PRO A 101 -0.31 7.96 18.51
CA PRO A 101 0.95 7.98 19.24
C PRO A 101 0.74 7.85 20.76
N ASN A 102 1.61 7.11 21.44
CA ASN A 102 1.47 6.85 22.88
C ASN A 102 1.37 8.13 23.70
N TYR A 103 2.15 9.17 23.39
CA TYR A 103 2.09 10.45 24.10
C TYR A 103 0.69 11.11 24.01
N ALA A 104 -0.03 10.93 22.88
CA ALA A 104 -1.38 11.47 22.73
C ALA A 104 -2.40 10.69 23.57
N ILE A 105 -2.20 9.37 23.72
CA ILE A 105 -3.02 8.52 24.59
C ILE A 105 -2.80 8.91 26.06
N GLU A 106 -1.54 9.08 26.47
CA GLU A 106 -1.18 9.47 27.83
C GLU A 106 -1.72 10.86 28.18
N PHE A 107 -1.59 11.82 27.26
CA PHE A 107 -2.13 13.16 27.43
C PHE A 107 -3.66 13.17 27.61
N ASN A 108 -4.36 12.27 26.94
CA ASN A 108 -5.81 12.15 26.97
C ASN A 108 -6.33 11.23 28.09
N ARG A 109 -5.50 10.95 29.11
CA ARG A 109 -5.84 10.16 30.32
C ARG A 109 -6.47 8.79 30.03
N GLY A 110 -6.16 8.18 28.89
CA GLY A 110 -6.61 6.85 28.51
C GLY A 110 -8.02 6.78 27.89
N GLU A 111 -8.64 7.92 27.59
CA GLU A 111 -9.90 7.93 26.81
C GLU A 111 -9.70 7.49 25.35
N LEU A 112 -8.51 7.75 24.80
CA LEU A 112 -8.10 7.27 23.48
C LEU A 112 -7.42 5.90 23.62
N GLN A 113 -7.77 4.99 22.73
CA GLN A 113 -7.16 3.68 22.67
C GLN A 113 -6.88 3.27 21.21
N ASN A 114 -5.79 2.56 21.00
CA ASN A 114 -5.53 1.91 19.74
C ASN A 114 -6.23 0.56 19.67
N GLU A 115 -6.71 0.19 18.48
CA GLU A 115 -7.12 -1.21 18.26
C GLU A 115 -5.92 -2.14 18.44
N ILE A 116 -6.17 -3.30 19.04
CA ILE A 116 -5.14 -4.34 19.23
C ILE A 116 -4.74 -4.84 17.84
N ARG A 117 -3.45 -4.79 17.57
CA ARG A 117 -2.87 -5.31 16.33
C ARG A 117 -2.24 -6.67 16.61
N PRO A 118 -2.56 -7.69 15.80
CA PRO A 118 -1.89 -8.97 15.93
C PRO A 118 -0.41 -8.83 15.58
N ASN A 119 0.44 -9.55 16.32
CA ASN A 119 1.84 -9.71 15.93
C ASN A 119 1.91 -10.45 14.59
N ARG A 120 2.82 -10.01 13.74
CA ARG A 120 3.06 -10.66 12.45
C ARG A 120 4.29 -11.53 12.54
N GLU A 121 4.13 -12.74 12.08
CA GLU A 121 5.25 -13.66 11.96
C GLU A 121 6.00 -13.41 10.65
N LEU A 122 7.32 -13.54 10.71
CA LEU A 122 8.17 -13.50 9.54
C LEU A 122 7.93 -14.78 8.72
N GLN A 123 7.45 -14.60 7.50
CA GLN A 123 7.25 -15.69 6.55
C GLN A 123 8.52 -15.89 5.71
N ARG A 124 8.76 -17.12 5.29
CA ARG A 124 9.87 -17.51 4.41
C ARG A 124 9.30 -18.31 3.26
N ASP A 125 9.76 -18.00 2.06
CA ASP A 125 9.41 -18.77 0.85
C ASP A 125 10.03 -20.16 0.88
#